data_c0d58aa55577d4d2de9a15bd14d0f21b
#
_entry.id   c0d58aa55577d4d2de9a15bd14d0f21b
#
_cell.length_a   1.000
_cell.length_b   1.000
_cell.length_c   1.000
_cell.angle_alpha   90.00
_cell.angle_beta   90.00
_cell.angle_gamma   90.00
#
_symmetry.space_group_name_H-M   'P 1'
#
loop_
_entity.id
_entity.type
_entity.pdbx_description
1 polymer ?
#
loop_
_entity_poly.entity_id
_entity_poly.type
_entity_poly.pdbx_seq_one_letter_code
_entity_poly.pdbx_strand_id
1 'polypeptide(L)'
;MLQNGYIRYEDNGNKTHRYSLRMCDVEALRKEMTDHPERFADLNGRFTAQRNKPPTPTVVLSQEEAKKLREYITKCWNKHPDALPSKLAAELTGLTVGTLNRHVAKGNIFGAVVGGKVLISKQSLIGYITTPEVARKITTVQIQKLLAGYKKAEK
;
A
#
# COMPACT_ATOMS: atom_id res chain seq x y z
N MET A 1 -1.02 23.15 7.54
CA MET A 1 -0.08 24.15 8.10
C MET A 1 0.10 25.36 7.17
N LEU A 2 0.40 25.18 5.89
CA LEU A 2 0.58 26.28 4.94
C LEU A 2 -0.68 27.15 4.81
N GLN A 3 -1.86 26.53 4.65
CA GLN A 3 -3.14 27.24 4.48
C GLN A 3 -3.62 28.01 5.72
N ASN A 4 -3.10 27.69 6.90
CA ASN A 4 -3.49 28.33 8.17
C ASN A 4 -2.49 29.42 8.60
N GLY A 5 -1.51 29.78 7.75
CA GLY A 5 -0.56 30.85 8.01
C GLY A 5 0.53 30.54 9.05
N TYR A 6 0.67 29.29 9.50
CA TYR A 6 1.67 28.91 10.50
C TYR A 6 3.10 28.95 9.99
N ILE A 7 3.30 28.80 8.67
CA ILE A 7 4.62 28.85 8.05
C ILE A 7 4.55 29.81 6.85
N ARG A 8 5.52 30.70 6.75
CA ARG A 8 5.72 31.52 5.54
C ARG A 8 6.25 30.62 4.43
N TYR A 9 5.71 30.78 3.24
CA TYR A 9 6.11 30.02 2.06
C TYR A 9 6.11 30.93 0.83
N GLU A 10 6.90 30.54 -0.16
CA GLU A 10 6.91 31.17 -1.47
C GLU A 10 6.30 30.17 -2.47
N ASP A 11 5.25 30.60 -3.18
CA ASP A 11 4.66 29.80 -4.26
C ASP A 11 5.51 30.02 -5.52
N ASN A 12 6.24 29.00 -5.93
CA ASN A 12 7.10 29.05 -7.12
C ASN A 12 6.37 28.62 -8.41
N GLY A 13 5.06 28.37 -8.35
CA GLY A 13 4.22 27.99 -9.50
C GLY A 13 4.51 26.58 -10.06
N ASN A 14 5.47 25.85 -9.52
CA ASN A 14 5.82 24.51 -9.99
C ASN A 14 4.80 23.47 -9.48
N LYS A 15 4.24 22.66 -10.37
CA LYS A 15 3.26 21.62 -10.01
C LYS A 15 3.83 20.54 -9.08
N THR A 16 5.13 20.29 -9.12
CA THR A 16 5.79 19.23 -8.34
C THR A 16 6.33 19.74 -7.01
N HIS A 17 6.87 20.99 -6.99
CA HIS A 17 7.43 21.65 -5.80
C HIS A 17 6.86 23.06 -5.71
N ARG A 18 5.58 23.14 -5.41
CA ARG A 18 4.83 24.38 -5.46
C ARG A 18 5.26 25.39 -4.40
N TYR A 19 5.72 24.89 -3.26
CA TYR A 19 6.06 25.74 -2.11
C TYR A 19 7.52 25.57 -1.71
N SER A 20 8.19 26.67 -1.48
CA SER A 20 9.51 26.73 -0.87
C SER A 20 9.39 27.18 0.58
N LEU A 21 10.05 26.50 1.50
CA LEU A 21 10.08 26.83 2.93
C LEU A 21 11.51 27.14 3.32
N ARG A 22 11.71 28.22 4.10
CA ARG A 22 13.01 28.51 4.68
C ARG A 22 13.21 27.63 5.92
N MET A 23 14.40 27.08 6.07
CA MET A 23 14.72 26.23 7.23
C MET A 23 14.54 26.96 8.56
N CYS A 24 14.92 28.23 8.62
CA CYS A 24 14.72 29.06 9.82
C CYS A 24 13.24 29.17 10.25
N ASP A 25 12.31 29.25 9.28
CA ASP A 25 10.88 29.32 9.58
C ASP A 25 10.35 27.97 10.07
N VAL A 26 10.90 26.86 9.57
CA VAL A 26 10.57 25.51 10.02
C VAL A 26 11.08 25.27 11.45
N GLU A 27 12.29 25.71 11.74
CA GLU A 27 12.89 25.60 13.08
C GLU A 27 12.18 26.49 14.10
N ALA A 28 11.82 27.72 13.72
CA ALA A 28 11.04 28.62 14.56
C ALA A 28 9.67 28.04 14.90
N LEU A 29 8.97 27.47 13.90
CA LEU A 29 7.69 26.78 14.13
C LEU A 29 7.86 25.57 15.04
N ARG A 30 8.91 24.76 14.84
CA ARG A 30 9.19 23.60 15.69
C ARG A 30 9.39 23.97 17.14
N LYS A 31 10.11 25.07 17.38
CA LYS A 31 10.31 25.62 18.72
C LYS A 31 8.99 26.10 19.32
N GLU A 32 8.19 26.87 18.55
CA GLU A 32 6.90 27.36 18.99
C GLU A 32 5.91 26.21 19.31
N MET A 33 5.92 25.13 18.53
CA MET A 33 5.12 23.93 18.83
C MET A 33 5.55 23.20 20.10
N THR A 34 6.84 23.34 20.48
CA THR A 34 7.36 22.75 21.73
C THR A 34 7.02 23.65 22.90
N ASP A 35 7.17 24.94 22.77
CA ASP A 35 7.00 25.93 23.85
C ASP A 35 5.49 26.22 24.12
N HIS A 36 4.64 26.12 23.10
CA HIS A 36 3.21 26.43 23.16
C HIS A 36 2.33 25.34 22.48
N PRO A 37 2.34 24.10 23.01
CA PRO A 37 1.58 22.98 22.39
C PRO A 37 0.07 23.22 22.33
N GLU A 38 -0.48 24.04 23.22
CA GLU A 38 -1.90 24.40 23.25
C GLU A 38 -2.38 25.12 21.98
N ARG A 39 -1.52 25.92 21.36
CA ARG A 39 -1.84 26.67 20.12
C ARG A 39 -1.99 25.77 18.90
N PHE A 40 -1.49 24.55 18.99
CA PHE A 40 -1.47 23.57 17.91
C PHE A 40 -2.32 22.32 18.23
N ALA A 41 -3.17 22.41 19.25
CA ALA A 41 -4.00 21.28 19.72
C ALA A 41 -4.89 20.70 18.61
N ASP A 42 -5.48 21.55 17.78
CA ASP A 42 -6.30 21.13 16.62
C ASP A 42 -5.49 20.42 15.53
N LEU A 43 -4.20 20.71 15.41
CA LEU A 43 -3.31 20.01 14.46
C LEU A 43 -2.94 18.62 14.98
N ASN A 44 -2.77 18.46 16.29
CA ASN A 44 -2.46 17.16 16.90
C ASN A 44 -3.55 16.12 16.65
N GLY A 45 -4.83 16.51 16.65
CA GLY A 45 -5.94 15.61 16.33
C GLY A 45 -5.90 15.09 14.88
N ARG A 46 -5.49 15.89 13.92
CA ARG A 46 -5.40 15.50 12.50
C ARG A 46 -4.24 14.54 12.22
N PHE A 47 -3.13 14.67 12.92
CA PHE A 47 -1.95 13.80 12.73
C PHE A 47 -2.03 12.53 13.56
N THR A 48 -2.66 12.56 14.73
CA THR A 48 -2.87 11.38 15.59
C THR A 48 -3.95 10.46 15.05
N ALA A 49 -4.98 10.96 14.37
CA ALA A 49 -6.03 10.14 13.76
C ALA A 49 -5.48 9.14 12.71
N GLN A 50 -4.37 9.45 12.03
CA GLN A 50 -3.71 8.49 11.14
C GLN A 50 -2.80 7.50 11.88
N ARG A 51 -2.22 7.89 13.04
CA ARG A 51 -1.40 6.98 13.86
C ARG A 51 -2.21 6.01 14.69
N ASN A 52 -3.43 6.38 15.05
CA ASN A 52 -4.35 5.58 15.89
C ASN A 52 -5.30 4.70 15.06
N LYS A 53 -5.02 4.48 13.77
CA LYS A 53 -5.69 3.37 13.08
C LYS A 53 -5.36 2.09 13.84
N PRO A 54 -6.37 1.33 14.31
CA PRO A 54 -6.10 0.05 14.95
C PRO A 54 -5.18 -0.75 14.01
N PRO A 55 -4.16 -1.41 14.55
CA PRO A 55 -3.27 -2.21 13.73
C PRO A 55 -4.13 -3.17 12.92
N THR A 56 -4.01 -3.09 11.62
CA THR A 56 -4.72 -4.02 10.73
C THR A 56 -4.31 -5.42 11.18
N PRO A 57 -5.26 -6.35 11.43
CA PRO A 57 -4.93 -7.65 11.97
C PRO A 57 -3.87 -8.30 11.10
N THR A 58 -2.69 -8.47 11.67
CA THR A 58 -1.56 -9.10 11.00
C THR A 58 -1.86 -10.58 10.86
N VAL A 59 -2.15 -11.02 9.65
CA VAL A 59 -2.39 -12.45 9.39
C VAL A 59 -1.03 -13.15 9.43
N VAL A 60 -0.82 -13.94 10.48
CA VAL A 60 0.35 -14.84 10.56
C VAL A 60 -0.09 -16.14 9.90
N LEU A 61 0.46 -16.43 8.73
CA LEU A 61 0.23 -17.69 8.02
C LEU A 61 1.39 -18.65 8.31
N SER A 62 1.07 -19.86 8.70
CA SER A 62 2.02 -20.97 8.65
C SER A 62 2.31 -21.38 7.20
N GLN A 63 3.37 -22.16 6.97
CA GLN A 63 3.68 -22.64 5.62
C GLN A 63 2.56 -23.52 5.03
N GLU A 64 1.93 -24.32 5.86
CA GLU A 64 0.80 -25.17 5.44
C GLU A 64 -0.43 -24.35 5.08
N GLU A 65 -0.77 -23.37 5.90
CA GLU A 65 -1.87 -22.43 5.61
C GLU A 65 -1.61 -21.62 4.34
N ALA A 66 -0.36 -21.21 4.12
CA ALA A 66 0.02 -20.51 2.89
C ALA A 66 -0.17 -21.40 1.64
N LYS A 67 0.09 -22.72 1.75
CA LYS A 67 -0.13 -23.68 0.66
C LYS A 67 -1.62 -23.86 0.38
N LYS A 68 -2.44 -24.08 1.40
CA LYS A 68 -3.89 -24.21 1.27
C LYS A 68 -4.53 -22.92 0.73
N LEU A 69 -4.09 -21.77 1.20
CA LEU A 69 -4.54 -20.48 0.69
C LEU A 69 -4.18 -20.30 -0.78
N ARG A 70 -3.01 -20.75 -1.21
CA ARG A 70 -2.60 -20.73 -2.62
C ARG A 70 -3.54 -21.55 -3.49
N GLU A 71 -3.89 -22.75 -3.05
CA GLU A 71 -4.84 -23.62 -3.75
C GLU A 71 -6.23 -22.99 -3.83
N TYR A 72 -6.70 -22.38 -2.73
CA TYR A 72 -7.97 -21.66 -2.68
C TYR A 72 -8.00 -20.49 -3.67
N ILE A 73 -6.98 -19.64 -3.68
CA ILE A 73 -6.91 -18.48 -4.59
C ILE A 73 -6.81 -18.96 -6.04
N THR A 74 -6.08 -20.03 -6.31
CA THR A 74 -5.99 -20.63 -7.65
C THR A 74 -7.37 -21.05 -8.16
N LYS A 75 -8.18 -21.66 -7.31
CA LYS A 75 -9.57 -22.00 -7.64
C LYS A 75 -10.44 -20.77 -7.88
N CYS A 76 -10.32 -19.74 -7.03
CA CYS A 76 -11.07 -18.49 -7.19
C CYS A 76 -10.72 -17.75 -8.49
N TRP A 77 -9.45 -17.81 -8.91
CA TRP A 77 -8.96 -17.12 -10.10
C TRP A 77 -8.90 -17.99 -11.35
N ASN A 78 -9.53 -19.17 -11.32
CA ASN A 78 -9.52 -20.11 -12.46
C ASN A 78 -10.08 -19.50 -13.74
N LYS A 79 -11.05 -18.59 -13.64
CA LYS A 79 -11.67 -17.90 -14.79
C LYS A 79 -10.75 -16.86 -15.46
N HIS A 80 -9.65 -16.49 -14.83
CA HIS A 80 -8.72 -15.49 -15.36
C HIS A 80 -7.57 -16.17 -16.13
N PRO A 81 -7.04 -15.52 -17.19
CA PRO A 81 -5.93 -16.05 -17.98
C PRO A 81 -4.67 -16.23 -17.13
N ASP A 82 -3.76 -17.11 -17.57
CA ASP A 82 -2.50 -17.35 -16.84
C ASP A 82 -1.51 -16.19 -16.94
N ALA A 83 -1.59 -15.43 -18.02
CA ALA A 83 -0.87 -14.16 -18.19
C ALA A 83 -1.82 -12.99 -17.93
N LEU A 84 -1.70 -12.37 -16.77
CA LEU A 84 -2.55 -11.26 -16.32
C LEU A 84 -1.97 -9.92 -16.79
N PRO A 85 -2.75 -9.09 -17.50
CA PRO A 85 -2.39 -7.68 -17.65
C PRO A 85 -2.25 -7.00 -16.30
N SER A 86 -1.27 -6.08 -16.14
CA SER A 86 -1.02 -5.39 -14.86
C SER A 86 -2.26 -4.72 -14.27
N LYS A 87 -3.18 -4.23 -15.11
CA LYS A 87 -4.46 -3.64 -14.66
C LYS A 87 -5.33 -4.68 -13.96
N LEU A 88 -5.52 -5.85 -14.59
CA LEU A 88 -6.33 -6.93 -14.02
C LEU A 88 -5.68 -7.48 -12.75
N ALA A 89 -4.36 -7.65 -12.73
CA ALA A 89 -3.63 -8.04 -11.53
C ALA A 89 -3.81 -7.03 -10.38
N ALA A 90 -3.86 -5.73 -10.70
CA ALA A 90 -4.13 -4.67 -9.73
C ALA A 90 -5.57 -4.76 -9.17
N GLU A 91 -6.55 -5.01 -9.99
CA GLU A 91 -7.95 -5.21 -9.58
C GLU A 91 -8.11 -6.42 -8.66
N LEU A 92 -7.46 -7.54 -9.00
CA LEU A 92 -7.52 -8.78 -8.21
C LEU A 92 -6.83 -8.68 -6.86
N THR A 93 -5.73 -7.94 -6.78
CA THR A 93 -4.94 -7.83 -5.54
C THR A 93 -5.20 -6.56 -4.75
N GLY A 94 -5.78 -5.52 -5.39
CA GLY A 94 -5.91 -4.18 -4.83
C GLY A 94 -4.57 -3.44 -4.70
N LEU A 95 -3.50 -3.96 -5.30
CA LEU A 95 -2.23 -3.27 -5.41
C LEU A 95 -2.25 -2.31 -6.60
N THR A 96 -1.46 -1.24 -6.54
CA THR A 96 -1.35 -0.35 -7.70
C THR A 96 -0.53 -0.99 -8.82
N VAL A 97 -0.84 -0.65 -10.07
CA VAL A 97 -0.08 -1.10 -11.25
C VAL A 97 1.41 -0.79 -11.11
N GLY A 98 1.76 0.40 -10.60
CA GLY A 98 3.15 0.80 -10.36
C GLY A 98 3.86 -0.09 -9.33
N THR A 99 3.16 -0.52 -8.28
CA THR A 99 3.69 -1.46 -7.28
C THR A 99 3.95 -2.83 -7.90
N LEU A 100 3.00 -3.36 -8.66
CA LEU A 100 3.15 -4.64 -9.34
C LEU A 100 4.31 -4.63 -10.34
N ASN A 101 4.39 -3.61 -11.19
CA ASN A 101 5.49 -3.47 -12.16
C ASN A 101 6.85 -3.37 -11.48
N ARG A 102 6.92 -2.72 -10.32
CA ARG A 102 8.16 -2.65 -9.51
C ARG A 102 8.55 -4.03 -8.97
N HIS A 103 7.60 -4.85 -8.55
CA HIS A 103 7.87 -6.21 -8.08
C HIS A 103 8.28 -7.14 -9.22
N VAL A 104 7.72 -6.95 -10.43
CA VAL A 104 8.18 -7.65 -11.64
C VAL A 104 9.61 -7.24 -11.99
N ALA A 105 9.91 -5.94 -11.99
CA ALA A 105 11.26 -5.43 -12.29
C ALA A 105 12.32 -5.91 -11.27
N LYS A 106 11.91 -6.14 -10.01
CA LYS A 106 12.78 -6.70 -8.96
C LYS A 106 12.89 -8.23 -8.99
N GLY A 107 12.18 -8.90 -9.89
CA GLY A 107 12.16 -10.37 -9.96
C GLY A 107 11.35 -11.06 -8.86
N ASN A 108 10.63 -10.33 -8.01
CA ASN A 108 9.79 -10.91 -6.96
C ASN A 108 8.53 -11.59 -7.53
N ILE A 109 8.07 -11.16 -8.68
CA ILE A 109 6.94 -11.70 -9.42
C ILE A 109 7.40 -11.93 -10.85
N PHE A 110 7.15 -13.12 -11.38
CA PHE A 110 7.45 -13.40 -12.77
C PHE A 110 6.48 -12.68 -13.70
N GLY A 111 7.04 -11.96 -14.67
CA GLY A 111 6.28 -11.24 -15.70
C GLY A 111 7.17 -10.87 -16.87
N ALA A 112 6.55 -10.52 -17.98
CA ALA A 112 7.22 -10.12 -19.20
C ALA A 112 6.57 -8.87 -19.80
N VAL A 113 7.35 -8.10 -20.57
CA VAL A 113 6.84 -6.96 -21.33
C VAL A 113 6.57 -7.43 -22.76
N VAL A 114 5.31 -7.37 -23.18
CA VAL A 114 4.87 -7.75 -24.52
C VAL A 114 4.08 -6.58 -25.12
N GLY A 115 4.54 -6.06 -26.25
CA GLY A 115 3.89 -4.92 -26.92
C GLY A 115 3.74 -3.68 -26.01
N GLY A 116 4.75 -3.38 -25.18
CA GLY A 116 4.74 -2.26 -24.25
C GLY A 116 3.84 -2.45 -23.02
N LYS A 117 3.21 -3.61 -22.86
CA LYS A 117 2.36 -3.96 -21.72
C LYS A 117 3.05 -5.00 -20.84
N VAL A 118 2.99 -4.81 -19.53
CA VAL A 118 3.49 -5.80 -18.57
C VAL A 118 2.42 -6.87 -18.37
N LEU A 119 2.78 -8.11 -18.67
CA LEU A 119 2.00 -9.30 -18.37
C LEU A 119 2.63 -10.02 -17.18
N ILE A 120 1.81 -10.41 -16.22
CA ILE A 120 2.22 -10.99 -14.95
C ILE A 120 1.73 -12.45 -14.90
N SER A 121 2.60 -13.38 -14.54
CA SER A 121 2.20 -14.77 -14.33
C SER A 121 1.24 -14.88 -13.14
N LYS A 122 0.04 -15.41 -13.38
CA LYS A 122 -0.98 -15.65 -12.34
C LYS A 122 -0.43 -16.50 -11.20
N GLN A 123 0.25 -17.59 -11.50
CA GLN A 123 0.82 -18.48 -10.51
C GLN A 123 1.91 -17.79 -9.67
N SER A 124 2.78 -17.01 -10.29
CA SER A 124 3.81 -16.27 -9.59
C SER A 124 3.21 -15.18 -8.69
N LEU A 125 2.17 -14.48 -9.16
CA LEU A 125 1.45 -13.49 -8.37
C LEU A 125 0.78 -14.13 -7.14
N ILE A 126 0.10 -15.26 -7.31
CA ILE A 126 -0.50 -16.02 -6.21
C ILE A 126 0.57 -16.47 -5.23
N GLY A 127 1.69 -17.03 -5.72
CA GLY A 127 2.83 -17.41 -4.88
C GLY A 127 3.34 -16.24 -4.05
N TYR A 128 3.50 -15.07 -4.67
CA TYR A 128 3.98 -13.86 -4.02
C TYR A 128 3.04 -13.38 -2.91
N ILE A 129 1.74 -13.22 -3.17
CA ILE A 129 0.78 -12.70 -2.17
C ILE A 129 0.51 -13.69 -1.04
N THR A 130 0.77 -14.99 -1.23
CA THR A 130 0.61 -16.04 -0.21
C THR A 130 1.87 -16.28 0.61
N THR A 131 2.99 -15.63 0.28
CA THR A 131 4.21 -15.70 1.10
C THR A 131 3.94 -15.09 2.48
N PRO A 132 4.26 -15.77 3.60
CA PRO A 132 3.93 -15.29 4.95
C PRO A 132 4.38 -13.86 5.25
N GLU A 133 5.58 -13.48 4.80
CA GLU A 133 6.11 -12.13 4.97
C GLU A 133 5.33 -11.07 4.20
N VAL A 134 4.88 -11.43 3.01
CA VAL A 134 4.13 -10.54 2.12
C VAL A 134 2.70 -10.42 2.60
N ALA A 135 2.06 -11.52 2.99
CA ALA A 135 0.71 -11.56 3.53
C ALA A 135 0.56 -10.69 4.78
N ARG A 136 1.61 -10.59 5.61
CA ARG A 136 1.66 -9.66 6.74
C ARG A 136 1.59 -8.19 6.34
N LYS A 137 2.20 -7.83 5.20
CA LYS A 137 2.38 -6.43 4.76
C LYS A 137 1.26 -5.96 3.85
N ILE A 138 0.65 -6.87 3.10
CA ILE A 138 -0.42 -6.54 2.15
C ILE A 138 -1.77 -6.61 2.85
N THR A 139 -2.34 -5.43 3.13
CA THR A 139 -3.63 -5.27 3.81
C THR A 139 -4.70 -4.66 2.90
N THR A 140 -4.64 -4.97 1.60
CA THR A 140 -5.65 -4.47 0.66
C THR A 140 -7.00 -5.13 0.90
N VAL A 141 -8.08 -4.39 0.62
CA VAL A 141 -9.46 -4.87 0.80
C VAL A 141 -9.71 -6.17 0.02
N GLN A 142 -9.16 -6.30 -1.18
CA GLN A 142 -9.29 -7.48 -2.03
C GLN A 142 -8.65 -8.71 -1.38
N ILE A 143 -7.43 -8.57 -0.87
CA ILE A 143 -6.74 -9.67 -0.19
C ILE A 143 -7.42 -10.03 1.12
N GLN A 144 -7.92 -9.04 1.87
CA GLN A 144 -8.72 -9.31 3.07
C GLN A 144 -10.00 -10.10 2.75
N LYS A 145 -10.69 -9.77 1.65
CA LYS A 145 -11.86 -10.55 1.18
C LYS A 145 -11.49 -11.99 0.84
N LEU A 146 -10.37 -12.21 0.16
CA LEU A 146 -9.86 -13.55 -0.17
C LEU A 146 -9.55 -14.35 1.09
N LEU A 147 -8.88 -13.75 2.07
CA LEU A 147 -8.56 -14.38 3.36
C LEU A 147 -9.83 -14.70 4.16
N ALA A 148 -10.81 -13.81 4.17
CA ALA A 148 -12.09 -14.05 4.84
C ALA A 148 -12.88 -15.18 4.17
N GLY A 149 -12.87 -15.25 2.84
CA GLY A 149 -13.47 -16.34 2.07
C GLY A 149 -12.80 -17.67 2.33
N TYR A 150 -11.47 -17.70 2.38
CA TYR A 150 -10.69 -18.90 2.72
C TYR A 150 -11.06 -19.44 4.11
N LYS A 151 -11.07 -18.56 5.15
CA LYS A 151 -11.46 -18.96 6.52
C LYS A 151 -12.90 -19.48 6.64
N LYS A 152 -13.81 -19.04 5.76
CA LYS A 152 -15.18 -19.56 5.71
C LYS A 152 -15.23 -20.93 5.04
N ALA A 153 -14.35 -21.21 4.09
CA ALA A 153 -14.31 -22.49 3.37
C ALA A 153 -13.62 -23.61 4.18
N GLU A 154 -12.83 -23.28 5.22
CA GLU A 154 -12.22 -24.26 6.13
C GLU A 154 -13.14 -24.66 7.31
N LYS A 155 -14.24 -23.95 7.52
CA LYS A 155 -15.27 -24.29 8.53
C LYS A 155 -16.34 -25.18 7.93
#